data_d6dcb12a3ef29fdec48969243ab6dd0c
#
_entry.id   d6dcb12a3ef29fdec48969243ab6dd0c
#
_cell.length_a   1.000
_cell.length_b   1.000
_cell.length_c   1.000
_cell.angle_alpha   90.00
_cell.angle_beta   90.00
_cell.angle_gamma   90.00
#
_symmetry.space_group_name_H-M   'P 1'
#
loop_
_entity.id
_entity.type
_entity.pdbx_description
1 polymer ?
#
loop_
_entity_poly.entity_id
_entity_poly.type
_entity_poly.pdbx_seq_one_letter_code
_entity_poly.pdbx_strand_id
1 'polypeptide(L)'
;DGYIWGMDFQHVDFKHKTWKYDFEKHWYQFELLGRLSYNPDLDEDVWINKFNRRYGIWGEEIFDLMATASTIIPAVNRVFWINYDFEWHPESLLAVEGFKTVIDFMNGKSMPGTGTIGIREFVESKLKGEMPEGETPEDILEILKNSVEYLNENINVLENSVPEDYLGGDLLCTILDLKAWKELGSYYYKKINAALKLVFYEHTGNEALKNEAISFLESAVDSWINLAHIWSSHYLPYKMARVKQIFGYSYYIDDVKRDIELARTVTPLK
;
A
#
# COMPACT_ATOMS: atom_id res chain seq x y z
N ASP A 1 14.54 2.62 -12.09
CA ASP A 1 13.43 3.42 -12.55
C ASP A 1 13.97 4.74 -13.04
N GLY A 2 13.34 5.43 -13.94
CA GLY A 2 13.86 6.64 -14.57
C GLY A 2 13.90 7.86 -13.65
N TYR A 3 14.41 7.72 -12.44
CA TYR A 3 14.65 8.85 -11.56
C TYR A 3 15.66 9.77 -12.19
N ILE A 4 15.23 10.90 -12.60
CA ILE A 4 16.14 12.00 -12.87
C ILE A 4 16.40 12.65 -11.51
N TRP A 5 17.45 12.19 -10.87
CA TRP A 5 17.92 12.70 -9.61
C TRP A 5 18.02 14.21 -9.63
N GLY A 6 17.37 14.84 -8.69
CA GLY A 6 17.41 16.28 -8.57
C GLY A 6 16.38 17.03 -9.40
N MET A 7 15.40 16.37 -10.00
CA MET A 7 14.26 17.02 -10.65
C MET A 7 12.99 16.87 -9.85
N ASP A 8 12.24 17.93 -9.79
CA ASP A 8 11.02 18.13 -9.05
C ASP A 8 9.77 17.99 -9.94
N PHE A 9 9.87 17.12 -10.95
CA PHE A 9 8.85 16.97 -11.98
C PHE A 9 7.63 16.13 -11.55
N GLN A 10 7.74 15.43 -10.41
CA GLN A 10 6.67 14.56 -9.91
C GLN A 10 5.70 15.25 -8.96
N HIS A 11 6.00 16.47 -8.54
CA HIS A 11 5.15 17.23 -7.62
C HIS A 11 4.44 18.37 -8.31
N VAL A 12 3.20 18.62 -7.91
CA VAL A 12 2.52 19.87 -8.25
C VAL A 12 3.17 21.02 -7.48
N ASP A 13 3.10 22.22 -8.04
CA ASP A 13 3.51 23.40 -7.31
C ASP A 13 2.46 23.77 -6.29
N PHE A 14 2.83 23.80 -5.02
CA PHE A 14 1.92 24.18 -3.94
C PHE A 14 2.59 25.10 -2.91
N LYS A 15 1.75 25.84 -2.20
CA LYS A 15 2.14 26.89 -1.27
C LYS A 15 3.14 26.35 -0.24
N HIS A 16 4.22 27.12 -0.05
CA HIS A 16 5.27 26.83 0.93
C HIS A 16 6.07 25.55 0.70
N LYS A 17 6.14 25.06 -0.52
CA LYS A 17 7.05 23.98 -0.88
C LYS A 17 8.49 24.37 -0.52
N THR A 18 9.16 23.53 0.27
CA THR A 18 10.48 23.84 0.83
C THR A 18 11.62 23.09 0.15
N TRP A 19 11.32 22.07 -0.67
CA TRP A 19 12.31 21.27 -1.38
C TRP A 19 12.37 21.63 -2.87
N LYS A 20 13.53 21.44 -3.44
CA LYS A 20 13.76 21.58 -4.87
C LYS A 20 13.95 20.22 -5.56
N TYR A 21 14.52 19.27 -4.84
CA TYR A 21 14.89 17.97 -5.35
C TYR A 21 14.17 16.85 -4.59
N ASP A 22 13.89 15.74 -5.28
CA ASP A 22 13.20 14.60 -4.68
C ASP A 22 13.89 14.05 -3.43
N PHE A 23 15.24 14.01 -3.41
CA PHE A 23 15.96 13.54 -2.24
C PHE A 23 15.80 14.46 -1.00
N GLU A 24 15.46 15.71 -1.20
CA GLU A 24 15.15 16.62 -0.06
C GLU A 24 13.78 16.29 0.53
N LYS A 25 12.82 15.89 -0.31
CA LYS A 25 11.50 15.42 0.13
C LYS A 25 11.60 14.04 0.77
N HIS A 26 12.34 13.14 0.16
CA HIS A 26 12.53 11.77 0.61
C HIS A 26 13.80 11.59 1.49
N TRP A 27 14.21 12.65 2.18
CA TRP A 27 15.42 12.71 2.99
C TRP A 27 15.58 11.53 3.97
N TYR A 28 14.48 11.09 4.58
CA TYR A 28 14.50 10.03 5.58
C TYR A 28 14.95 8.69 4.99
N GLN A 29 14.42 8.31 3.85
CA GLN A 29 14.80 7.05 3.18
C GLN A 29 16.29 7.03 2.80
N PHE A 30 16.82 8.16 2.31
CA PHE A 30 18.24 8.27 1.97
C PHE A 30 19.13 8.22 3.19
N GLU A 31 18.76 8.92 4.26
CA GLU A 31 19.51 8.87 5.51
C GLU A 31 19.41 7.51 6.19
N LEU A 32 18.22 6.92 6.20
CA LEU A 32 17.98 5.59 6.76
C LEU A 32 18.88 4.56 6.07
N LEU A 33 18.85 4.50 4.74
CA LEU A 33 19.68 3.60 3.96
C LEU A 33 21.17 3.82 4.26
N GLY A 34 21.65 5.07 4.20
CA GLY A 34 23.06 5.39 4.40
C GLY A 34 23.55 5.05 5.81
N ARG A 35 22.76 5.35 6.83
CA ARG A 35 23.17 5.12 8.23
C ARG A 35 23.07 3.66 8.64
N LEU A 36 21.98 2.97 8.30
CA LEU A 36 21.80 1.56 8.64
C LEU A 36 22.73 0.64 7.82
N SER A 37 23.14 1.05 6.62
CA SER A 37 24.19 0.34 5.87
C SER A 37 25.55 0.40 6.56
N TYR A 38 25.80 1.44 7.34
CA TYR A 38 27.04 1.62 8.11
C TYR A 38 26.93 1.03 9.52
N ASN A 39 25.84 1.27 10.22
CA ASN A 39 25.55 0.77 11.57
C ASN A 39 24.07 0.31 11.64
N PRO A 40 23.79 -1.01 11.49
CA PRO A 40 22.43 -1.54 11.53
C PRO A 40 21.79 -1.46 12.93
N ASP A 41 22.60 -1.35 13.98
CA ASP A 41 22.16 -1.26 15.39
C ASP A 41 21.99 0.20 15.87
N LEU A 42 21.71 1.12 14.94
CA LEU A 42 21.53 2.52 15.30
C LEU A 42 20.26 2.70 16.13
N ASP A 43 20.41 3.43 17.25
CA ASP A 43 19.31 3.72 18.18
C ASP A 43 18.19 4.53 17.49
N GLU A 44 16.96 4.17 17.78
CA GLU A 44 15.76 4.80 17.23
C GLU A 44 15.67 6.29 17.63
N ASP A 45 16.17 6.67 18.80
CA ASP A 45 16.24 8.06 19.28
C ASP A 45 16.94 8.99 18.28
N VAL A 46 17.87 8.46 17.47
CA VAL A 46 18.53 9.24 16.41
C VAL A 46 17.51 9.73 15.38
N TRP A 47 16.55 8.90 15.05
CA TRP A 47 15.49 9.19 14.07
C TRP A 47 14.46 10.13 14.67
N ILE A 48 13.95 9.84 15.86
CA ILE A 48 12.99 10.68 16.57
C ILE A 48 13.54 12.10 16.72
N ASN A 49 14.81 12.26 17.12
CA ASN A 49 15.45 13.56 17.21
C ASN A 49 15.54 14.29 15.87
N LYS A 50 15.73 13.59 14.75
CA LYS A 50 15.74 14.19 13.41
C LYS A 50 14.36 14.64 12.98
N PHE A 51 13.36 13.84 13.22
CA PHE A 51 11.97 14.18 12.96
C PHE A 51 11.53 15.39 13.79
N ASN A 52 11.87 15.44 15.07
CA ASN A 52 11.59 16.57 15.94
C ASN A 52 12.30 17.86 15.48
N ARG A 53 13.51 17.78 14.94
CA ARG A 53 14.19 18.95 14.33
C ARG A 53 13.50 19.43 13.07
N ARG A 54 12.87 18.55 12.31
CA ARG A 54 12.22 18.88 11.03
C ARG A 54 10.79 19.33 11.20
N TYR A 55 10.02 18.65 12.04
CA TYR A 55 8.58 18.82 12.20
C TYR A 55 8.17 19.38 13.58
N GLY A 56 9.15 19.78 14.41
CA GLY A 56 8.88 20.31 15.74
C GLY A 56 8.23 19.29 16.68
N ILE A 57 7.23 19.71 17.42
CA ILE A 57 6.54 18.89 18.42
C ILE A 57 5.77 17.68 17.82
N TRP A 58 5.54 17.67 16.53
CA TRP A 58 4.85 16.59 15.81
C TRP A 58 5.80 15.53 15.26
N GLY A 59 7.11 15.70 15.44
CA GLY A 59 8.12 14.85 14.80
C GLY A 59 8.03 13.39 15.19
N GLU A 60 7.90 13.08 16.48
CA GLU A 60 7.78 11.71 16.98
C GLU A 60 6.51 11.03 16.44
N GLU A 61 5.36 11.72 16.50
CA GLU A 61 4.10 11.20 15.94
C GLU A 61 4.19 10.92 14.44
N ILE A 62 4.83 11.81 13.68
CA ILE A 62 5.03 11.59 12.23
C ILE A 62 5.96 10.40 11.99
N PHE A 63 6.99 10.21 12.79
CA PHE A 63 7.87 9.06 12.72
C PHE A 63 7.10 7.74 12.90
N ASP A 64 6.27 7.65 13.93
CA ASP A 64 5.44 6.47 14.22
C ASP A 64 4.43 6.19 13.10
N LEU A 65 3.79 7.24 12.57
CA LEU A 65 2.89 7.13 11.44
C LEU A 65 3.60 6.63 10.18
N MET A 66 4.80 7.12 9.89
CA MET A 66 5.60 6.65 8.75
C MET A 66 6.09 5.22 8.95
N ALA A 67 6.51 4.83 10.16
CA ALA A 67 6.89 3.47 10.49
C ALA A 67 5.70 2.51 10.25
N THR A 68 4.51 2.86 10.75
CA THR A 68 3.29 2.07 10.52
C THR A 68 2.93 1.98 9.04
N ALA A 69 2.93 3.09 8.30
CA ALA A 69 2.63 3.10 6.87
C ALA A 69 3.60 2.24 6.07
N SER A 70 4.87 2.17 6.47
CA SER A 70 5.90 1.38 5.82
C SER A 70 5.69 -0.14 5.90
N THR A 71 4.80 -0.63 6.78
CA THR A 71 4.48 -2.06 6.91
C THR A 71 3.55 -2.58 5.80
N ILE A 72 2.80 -1.69 5.14
CA ILE A 72 1.73 -2.05 4.19
C ILE A 72 2.28 -2.81 2.98
N ILE A 73 3.23 -2.25 2.25
CA ILE A 73 3.77 -2.89 1.03
C ILE A 73 4.53 -4.18 1.31
N PRO A 74 5.39 -4.28 2.34
CA PRO A 74 5.99 -5.55 2.70
C PRO A 74 4.96 -6.64 3.05
N ALA A 75 3.86 -6.31 3.73
CA ALA A 75 2.78 -7.25 4.01
C ALA A 75 2.13 -7.76 2.72
N VAL A 76 1.78 -6.86 1.80
CA VAL A 76 1.22 -7.22 0.50
C VAL A 76 2.16 -8.12 -0.31
N ASN A 77 3.45 -7.78 -0.36
CA ASN A 77 4.45 -8.55 -1.11
C ASN A 77 4.63 -9.97 -0.58
N ARG A 78 4.48 -10.18 0.73
CA ARG A 78 4.59 -11.52 1.29
C ARG A 78 3.48 -12.45 0.80
N VAL A 79 2.24 -11.97 0.69
CA VAL A 79 1.09 -12.79 0.27
C VAL A 79 0.90 -12.87 -1.25
N PHE A 80 1.40 -11.87 -1.98
CA PHE A 80 1.32 -11.83 -3.44
C PHE A 80 2.64 -11.36 -4.04
N TRP A 81 3.27 -12.21 -4.85
CA TRP A 81 4.57 -11.95 -5.44
C TRP A 81 4.65 -12.36 -6.91
N ILE A 82 5.43 -11.62 -7.68
CA ILE A 82 5.79 -11.94 -9.05
C ILE A 82 7.29 -12.20 -9.11
N ASN A 83 7.69 -13.31 -9.73
CA ASN A 83 9.08 -13.80 -9.72
C ASN A 83 10.14 -12.80 -10.20
N TYR A 84 9.76 -11.83 -10.99
CA TYR A 84 10.63 -10.73 -11.42
C TYR A 84 10.24 -9.47 -10.67
N ASP A 85 10.80 -9.26 -9.48
CA ASP A 85 10.46 -8.17 -8.57
C ASP A 85 10.58 -6.78 -9.19
N PHE A 86 11.57 -6.58 -10.07
CA PHE A 86 11.72 -5.32 -10.80
C PHE A 86 10.62 -5.05 -11.85
N GLU A 87 9.77 -6.01 -12.13
CA GLU A 87 8.61 -5.91 -13.03
C GLU A 87 7.27 -5.78 -12.27
N TRP A 88 7.32 -5.87 -10.94
CA TRP A 88 6.17 -5.73 -10.05
C TRP A 88 6.29 -4.48 -9.19
N HIS A 89 5.28 -3.63 -9.25
CA HIS A 89 5.20 -2.39 -8.49
C HIS A 89 3.93 -2.41 -7.63
N PRO A 90 4.01 -2.96 -6.41
CA PRO A 90 2.85 -3.08 -5.52
C PRO A 90 2.22 -1.73 -5.16
N GLU A 91 2.99 -0.66 -5.11
CA GLU A 91 2.48 0.69 -4.84
C GLU A 91 1.45 1.14 -5.89
N SER A 92 1.51 0.58 -7.08
CA SER A 92 0.65 0.93 -8.21
C SER A 92 -0.24 -0.21 -8.71
N LEU A 93 -0.12 -1.42 -8.16
CA LEU A 93 -0.71 -2.66 -8.70
C LEU A 93 -0.31 -2.97 -10.14
N LEU A 94 0.83 -2.46 -10.60
CA LEU A 94 1.28 -2.64 -11.97
C LEU A 94 2.41 -3.66 -12.08
N ALA A 95 2.30 -4.46 -13.11
CA ALA A 95 3.39 -5.28 -13.63
C ALA A 95 3.55 -5.01 -15.13
N VAL A 96 4.51 -5.65 -15.77
CA VAL A 96 4.75 -5.52 -17.22
C VAL A 96 3.51 -5.87 -18.04
N GLU A 97 2.73 -6.86 -17.59
CA GLU A 97 1.49 -7.28 -18.24
C GLU A 97 0.30 -6.35 -17.97
N GLY A 98 0.44 -5.38 -17.07
CA GLY A 98 -0.60 -4.42 -16.72
C GLY A 98 -1.06 -4.51 -15.25
N PHE A 99 -2.26 -4.02 -15.00
CA PHE A 99 -2.86 -3.95 -13.67
C PHE A 99 -3.19 -5.34 -13.13
N LYS A 100 -2.83 -5.61 -11.86
CA LYS A 100 -3.08 -6.89 -11.19
C LYS A 100 -4.47 -6.94 -10.58
N THR A 101 -5.27 -7.85 -11.11
CA THR A 101 -6.68 -8.04 -10.76
C THR A 101 -6.89 -8.87 -9.50
N VAL A 102 -8.12 -8.95 -9.00
CA VAL A 102 -8.50 -9.86 -7.92
C VAL A 102 -8.24 -11.33 -8.29
N ILE A 103 -8.38 -11.70 -9.57
CA ILE A 103 -8.09 -13.07 -10.07
C ILE A 103 -6.59 -13.36 -9.99
N ASP A 104 -5.73 -12.36 -10.24
CA ASP A 104 -4.29 -12.53 -10.04
C ASP A 104 -3.98 -12.82 -8.57
N PHE A 105 -4.62 -12.13 -7.64
CA PHE A 105 -4.44 -12.36 -6.20
C PHE A 105 -4.95 -13.73 -5.75
N MET A 106 -6.10 -14.20 -6.27
CA MET A 106 -6.61 -15.55 -5.98
C MET A 106 -5.62 -16.66 -6.37
N ASN A 107 -4.90 -16.47 -7.49
CA ASN A 107 -4.00 -17.46 -8.08
C ASN A 107 -2.51 -17.16 -7.86
N GLY A 108 -2.19 -16.04 -7.24
CA GLY A 108 -0.84 -15.59 -6.98
C GLY A 108 -0.09 -16.49 -5.98
N LYS A 109 1.22 -16.40 -6.03
CA LYS A 109 2.11 -17.08 -5.08
C LYS A 109 2.59 -16.09 -4.04
N SER A 110 2.85 -16.59 -2.85
CA SER A 110 3.57 -15.85 -1.82
C SER A 110 5.04 -15.62 -2.20
N MET A 111 5.64 -14.63 -1.57
CA MET A 111 7.06 -14.32 -1.78
C MET A 111 7.95 -15.46 -1.28
N PRO A 112 8.85 -16.01 -2.12
CA PRO A 112 9.72 -17.11 -1.71
C PRO A 112 10.62 -16.74 -0.52
N GLY A 113 10.78 -17.67 0.41
CA GLY A 113 11.69 -17.52 1.55
C GLY A 113 11.13 -16.74 2.74
N THR A 114 9.90 -16.20 2.65
CA THR A 114 9.27 -15.47 3.76
C THR A 114 8.53 -16.38 4.75
N GLY A 115 8.21 -17.60 4.34
CA GLY A 115 7.36 -18.50 5.12
C GLY A 115 5.87 -18.14 5.06
N THR A 116 5.48 -17.17 4.23
CA THR A 116 4.07 -16.80 4.04
C THR A 116 3.41 -17.77 3.06
N ILE A 117 2.16 -18.12 3.32
CA ILE A 117 1.38 -19.05 2.50
C ILE A 117 0.51 -18.25 1.53
N GLY A 118 0.40 -18.73 0.28
CA GLY A 118 -0.46 -18.13 -0.73
C GLY A 118 -1.95 -18.34 -0.43
N ILE A 119 -2.80 -17.47 -0.99
CA ILE A 119 -4.26 -17.48 -0.70
C ILE A 119 -4.88 -18.84 -1.02
N ARG A 120 -4.60 -19.41 -2.19
CA ARG A 120 -5.18 -20.70 -2.62
C ARG A 120 -4.71 -21.84 -1.74
N GLU A 121 -3.41 -21.93 -1.48
CA GLU A 121 -2.80 -22.95 -0.62
C GLU A 121 -3.40 -22.90 0.80
N PHE A 122 -3.55 -21.71 1.36
CA PHE A 122 -4.17 -21.52 2.67
C PHE A 122 -5.62 -22.04 2.71
N VAL A 123 -6.45 -21.69 1.72
CA VAL A 123 -7.84 -22.13 1.66
C VAL A 123 -7.95 -23.64 1.51
N GLU A 124 -7.13 -24.24 0.64
CA GLU A 124 -7.11 -25.70 0.45
C GLU A 124 -6.71 -26.46 1.74
N SER A 125 -5.69 -25.98 2.46
CA SER A 125 -5.28 -26.54 3.74
C SER A 125 -6.38 -26.41 4.79
N LYS A 126 -6.98 -25.24 4.90
CA LYS A 126 -8.06 -24.97 5.86
C LYS A 126 -9.30 -25.85 5.63
N LEU A 127 -9.67 -26.09 4.38
CA LEU A 127 -10.79 -26.97 4.01
C LEU A 127 -10.51 -28.45 4.29
N LYS A 128 -9.24 -28.88 4.27
CA LYS A 128 -8.82 -30.21 4.67
C LYS A 128 -8.74 -30.39 6.20
N GLY A 129 -8.89 -29.32 6.97
CA GLY A 129 -8.70 -29.32 8.42
C GLY A 129 -7.21 -29.33 8.83
N GLU A 130 -6.31 -28.97 7.93
CA GLU A 130 -4.90 -28.83 8.16
C GLU A 130 -4.60 -27.44 8.72
N MET A 131 -3.66 -27.36 9.68
CA MET A 131 -3.12 -26.08 10.15
C MET A 131 -1.81 -25.85 9.40
N PRO A 132 -1.79 -24.89 8.43
CA PRO A 132 -0.57 -24.61 7.70
C PRO A 132 0.48 -23.99 8.63
N GLU A 133 1.74 -24.38 8.44
CA GLU A 133 2.87 -23.76 9.14
C GLU A 133 3.26 -22.45 8.44
N GLY A 134 3.49 -21.39 9.20
CA GLY A 134 3.93 -20.10 8.69
C GLY A 134 2.88 -19.00 8.75
N GLU A 135 3.25 -17.85 8.20
CA GLU A 135 2.37 -16.68 8.14
C GLU A 135 1.25 -16.90 7.10
N THR A 136 0.03 -16.61 7.46
CA THR A 136 -1.16 -16.85 6.63
C THR A 136 -1.70 -15.57 5.98
N PRO A 137 -2.56 -15.66 4.96
CA PRO A 137 -3.27 -14.50 4.44
C PRO A 137 -4.14 -13.80 5.51
N GLU A 138 -4.63 -14.52 6.53
CA GLU A 138 -5.39 -13.92 7.64
C GLU A 138 -4.47 -13.06 8.52
N ASP A 139 -3.23 -13.48 8.78
CA ASP A 139 -2.23 -12.68 9.51
C ASP A 139 -1.87 -11.40 8.73
N ILE A 140 -1.69 -11.50 7.42
CA ILE A 140 -1.46 -10.33 6.55
C ILE A 140 -2.65 -9.36 6.60
N LEU A 141 -3.88 -9.88 6.59
CA LEU A 141 -5.08 -9.06 6.71
C LEU A 141 -5.16 -8.37 8.08
N GLU A 142 -4.73 -9.02 9.15
CA GLU A 142 -4.65 -8.41 10.48
C GLU A 142 -3.63 -7.27 10.52
N ILE A 143 -2.43 -7.49 9.94
CA ILE A 143 -1.41 -6.44 9.82
C ILE A 143 -1.96 -5.22 9.06
N LEU A 144 -2.58 -5.44 7.90
CA LEU A 144 -3.13 -4.36 7.09
C LEU A 144 -4.26 -3.62 7.81
N LYS A 145 -5.15 -4.36 8.49
CA LYS A 145 -6.24 -3.78 9.27
C LYS A 145 -5.72 -2.89 10.39
N ASN A 146 -4.81 -3.42 11.21
CA ASN A 146 -4.24 -2.70 12.35
C ASN A 146 -3.49 -1.45 11.89
N SER A 147 -2.72 -1.54 10.81
CA SER A 147 -2.00 -0.39 10.24
C SER A 147 -2.97 0.68 9.73
N VAL A 148 -4.03 0.30 9.02
CA VAL A 148 -5.03 1.24 8.51
C VAL A 148 -5.81 1.90 9.63
N GLU A 149 -6.23 1.15 10.67
CA GLU A 149 -6.93 1.67 11.83
C GLU A 149 -6.05 2.68 12.59
N TYR A 150 -4.80 2.31 12.89
CA TYR A 150 -3.83 3.21 13.55
C TYR A 150 -3.60 4.50 12.75
N LEU A 151 -3.35 4.38 11.44
CA LEU A 151 -3.16 5.54 10.57
C LEU A 151 -4.41 6.42 10.52
N ASN A 152 -5.61 5.82 10.44
CA ASN A 152 -6.85 6.58 10.37
C ASN A 152 -7.12 7.40 11.65
N GLU A 153 -6.84 6.83 12.81
CA GLU A 153 -7.04 7.50 14.10
C GLU A 153 -6.02 8.62 14.29
N ASN A 154 -4.73 8.32 14.10
CA ASN A 154 -3.65 9.23 14.48
C ASN A 154 -3.38 10.32 13.41
N ILE A 155 -3.60 10.09 12.13
CA ILE A 155 -3.54 11.16 11.12
C ILE A 155 -4.57 12.26 11.42
N ASN A 156 -5.78 11.89 11.83
CA ASN A 156 -6.81 12.87 12.21
C ASN A 156 -6.40 13.69 13.45
N VAL A 157 -5.77 13.04 14.45
CA VAL A 157 -5.24 13.73 15.63
C VAL A 157 -4.14 14.71 15.23
N LEU A 158 -3.19 14.26 14.43
CA LEU A 158 -2.08 15.08 13.93
C LEU A 158 -2.62 16.32 13.18
N GLU A 159 -3.52 16.14 12.20
CA GLU A 159 -4.07 17.27 11.43
C GLU A 159 -4.78 18.31 12.30
N ASN A 160 -5.54 17.85 13.29
CA ASN A 160 -6.24 18.75 14.21
C ASN A 160 -5.31 19.46 15.19
N SER A 161 -4.11 18.94 15.40
CA SER A 161 -3.09 19.52 16.30
C SER A 161 -2.20 20.55 15.61
N VAL A 162 -2.10 20.50 14.27
CA VAL A 162 -1.25 21.41 13.49
C VAL A 162 -2.00 22.69 13.16
N PRO A 163 -1.54 23.87 13.62
CA PRO A 163 -2.16 25.13 13.26
C PRO A 163 -2.10 25.38 11.73
N GLU A 164 -3.10 26.03 11.19
CA GLU A 164 -3.23 26.28 9.74
C GLU A 164 -2.01 27.01 9.15
N ASP A 165 -1.39 27.91 9.92
CA ASP A 165 -0.19 28.62 9.50
C ASP A 165 1.05 27.73 9.36
N TYR A 166 1.06 26.56 9.98
CA TYR A 166 2.11 25.55 9.91
C TYR A 166 1.82 24.46 8.87
N LEU A 167 0.56 24.34 8.42
CA LEU A 167 0.16 23.43 7.36
C LEU A 167 0.67 23.93 6.01
N GLY A 168 1.90 23.55 5.67
CA GLY A 168 2.52 23.91 4.41
C GLY A 168 3.76 23.09 4.11
N GLY A 169 4.25 23.21 2.89
CA GLY A 169 5.51 22.62 2.46
C GLY A 169 5.61 21.12 2.73
N ASP A 170 6.68 20.74 3.39
CA ASP A 170 7.03 19.35 3.67
C ASP A 170 6.05 18.65 4.63
N LEU A 171 5.59 19.35 5.66
CA LEU A 171 4.65 18.79 6.62
C LEU A 171 3.31 18.44 5.95
N LEU A 172 2.74 19.35 5.18
CA LEU A 172 1.50 19.10 4.43
C LEU A 172 1.67 17.92 3.48
N CYS A 173 2.76 17.89 2.71
CA CYS A 173 3.01 16.79 1.78
C CYS A 173 3.16 15.46 2.51
N THR A 174 3.84 15.43 3.67
CA THR A 174 4.00 14.22 4.47
C THR A 174 2.64 13.72 5.01
N ILE A 175 1.77 14.61 5.48
CA ILE A 175 0.41 14.24 5.91
C ILE A 175 -0.41 13.68 4.72
N LEU A 176 -0.30 14.30 3.54
CA LEU A 176 -0.98 13.80 2.34
C LEU A 176 -0.43 12.42 1.92
N ASP A 177 0.87 12.20 2.00
CA ASP A 177 1.48 10.89 1.76
C ASP A 177 0.96 9.83 2.74
N LEU A 178 0.89 10.13 4.04
CA LEU A 178 0.35 9.22 5.05
C LEU A 178 -1.12 8.87 4.79
N LYS A 179 -1.93 9.86 4.39
CA LYS A 179 -3.32 9.62 3.95
C LYS A 179 -3.40 8.72 2.72
N ALA A 180 -2.53 8.95 1.74
CA ALA A 180 -2.47 8.11 0.54
C ALA A 180 -2.07 6.66 0.90
N TRP A 181 -1.09 6.47 1.78
CA TRP A 181 -0.70 5.16 2.28
C TRP A 181 -1.83 4.45 3.03
N LYS A 182 -2.56 5.17 3.88
CA LYS A 182 -3.76 4.63 4.57
C LYS A 182 -4.80 4.13 3.57
N GLU A 183 -5.11 4.91 2.53
CA GLU A 183 -6.09 4.49 1.52
C GLU A 183 -5.59 3.31 0.69
N LEU A 184 -4.29 3.26 0.36
CA LEU A 184 -3.69 2.11 -0.33
C LEU A 184 -3.74 0.85 0.54
N GLY A 185 -3.43 0.96 1.83
CA GLY A 185 -3.55 -0.14 2.79
C GLY A 185 -5.00 -0.64 2.91
N SER A 186 -5.97 0.28 2.99
CA SER A 186 -7.40 -0.02 3.01
C SER A 186 -7.85 -0.74 1.73
N TYR A 187 -7.37 -0.29 0.58
CA TYR A 187 -7.63 -0.96 -0.71
C TYR A 187 -7.11 -2.40 -0.70
N TYR A 188 -5.86 -2.61 -0.31
CA TYR A 188 -5.28 -3.96 -0.27
C TYR A 188 -5.96 -4.87 0.74
N TYR A 189 -6.27 -4.38 1.92
CA TYR A 189 -7.07 -5.14 2.90
C TYR A 189 -8.36 -5.67 2.29
N LYS A 190 -9.09 -4.82 1.57
CA LYS A 190 -10.36 -5.19 0.94
C LYS A 190 -10.17 -6.15 -0.23
N LYS A 191 -9.19 -5.91 -1.10
CA LYS A 191 -8.90 -6.76 -2.26
C LYS A 191 -8.43 -8.16 -1.86
N ILE A 192 -7.56 -8.27 -0.85
CA ILE A 192 -7.06 -9.56 -0.36
C ILE A 192 -8.19 -10.33 0.33
N ASN A 193 -9.05 -9.66 1.13
CA ASN A 193 -10.27 -10.28 1.68
C ASN A 193 -11.18 -10.82 0.58
N ALA A 194 -11.41 -10.04 -0.47
CA ALA A 194 -12.24 -10.47 -1.58
C ALA A 194 -11.64 -11.70 -2.29
N ALA A 195 -10.33 -11.69 -2.58
CA ALA A 195 -9.64 -12.81 -3.18
C ALA A 195 -9.76 -14.08 -2.32
N LEU A 196 -9.54 -13.96 -1.01
CA LEU A 196 -9.67 -15.07 -0.06
C LEU A 196 -11.09 -15.66 -0.07
N LYS A 197 -12.11 -14.81 0.00
CA LYS A 197 -13.53 -15.23 -0.02
C LYS A 197 -13.92 -15.87 -1.35
N LEU A 198 -13.40 -15.37 -2.48
CA LEU A 198 -13.66 -15.96 -3.79
C LEU A 198 -13.03 -17.36 -3.93
N VAL A 199 -11.84 -17.59 -3.39
CA VAL A 199 -11.25 -18.93 -3.38
C VAL A 199 -12.06 -19.88 -2.48
N PHE A 200 -12.51 -19.44 -1.31
CA PHE A 200 -13.45 -20.23 -0.50
C PHE A 200 -14.76 -20.53 -1.25
N TYR A 201 -15.30 -19.56 -1.99
CA TYR A 201 -16.50 -19.75 -2.80
C TYR A 201 -16.27 -20.79 -3.90
N GLU A 202 -15.13 -20.75 -4.60
CA GLU A 202 -14.80 -21.74 -5.63
C GLU A 202 -14.85 -23.17 -5.10
N HIS A 203 -14.41 -23.40 -3.86
CA HIS A 203 -14.37 -24.73 -3.26
C HIS A 203 -15.69 -25.15 -2.59
N THR A 204 -16.49 -24.20 -2.08
CA THR A 204 -17.67 -24.51 -1.25
C THR A 204 -18.99 -24.30 -1.98
N GLY A 205 -19.02 -23.49 -3.04
CA GLY A 205 -20.24 -23.04 -3.70
C GLY A 205 -21.10 -22.10 -2.83
N ASN A 206 -20.57 -21.57 -1.72
CA ASN A 206 -21.34 -20.72 -0.81
C ASN A 206 -21.47 -19.29 -1.38
N GLU A 207 -22.63 -18.97 -1.94
CA GLU A 207 -22.94 -17.67 -2.55
C GLU A 207 -22.79 -16.49 -1.59
N ALA A 208 -22.93 -16.69 -0.27
CA ALA A 208 -22.70 -15.62 0.70
C ALA A 208 -21.26 -15.11 0.65
N LEU A 209 -20.28 -16.00 0.47
CA LEU A 209 -18.88 -15.63 0.38
C LEU A 209 -18.60 -14.81 -0.89
N LYS A 210 -19.21 -15.16 -2.02
CA LYS A 210 -19.12 -14.39 -3.27
C LYS A 210 -19.71 -12.99 -3.10
N ASN A 211 -20.89 -12.88 -2.48
CA ASN A 211 -21.53 -11.60 -2.25
C ASN A 211 -20.70 -10.72 -1.29
N GLU A 212 -20.12 -11.30 -0.24
CA GLU A 212 -19.20 -10.58 0.65
C GLU A 212 -17.94 -10.10 -0.11
N ALA A 213 -17.35 -10.94 -0.99
CA ALA A 213 -16.22 -10.56 -1.80
C ALA A 213 -16.55 -9.37 -2.72
N ILE A 214 -17.72 -9.39 -3.37
CA ILE A 214 -18.18 -8.27 -4.21
C ILE A 214 -18.34 -7.00 -3.37
N SER A 215 -18.91 -7.07 -2.18
CA SER A 215 -19.06 -5.93 -1.27
C SER A 215 -17.69 -5.35 -0.84
N PHE A 216 -16.70 -6.22 -0.58
CA PHE A 216 -15.32 -5.77 -0.33
C PHE A 216 -14.72 -5.04 -1.54
N LEU A 217 -14.93 -5.55 -2.76
CA LEU A 217 -14.42 -4.90 -3.97
C LEU A 217 -15.10 -3.56 -4.25
N GLU A 218 -16.41 -3.47 -4.04
CA GLU A 218 -17.16 -2.20 -4.14
C GLU A 218 -16.57 -1.16 -3.17
N SER A 219 -16.35 -1.55 -1.91
CA SER A 219 -15.69 -0.67 -0.93
C SER A 219 -14.20 -0.40 -1.26
N ALA A 220 -13.51 -1.29 -1.96
CA ALA A 220 -12.15 -1.08 -2.43
C ALA A 220 -12.07 0.02 -3.50
N VAL A 221 -13.09 0.12 -4.37
CA VAL A 221 -13.22 1.22 -5.35
C VAL A 221 -13.21 2.57 -4.66
N ASP A 222 -13.95 2.72 -3.55
CA ASP A 222 -13.99 3.98 -2.79
C ASP A 222 -12.61 4.35 -2.23
N SER A 223 -11.89 3.37 -1.66
CA SER A 223 -10.52 3.60 -1.17
C SER A 223 -9.58 4.02 -2.30
N TRP A 224 -9.70 3.40 -3.48
CA TRP A 224 -8.86 3.77 -4.64
C TRP A 224 -9.18 5.16 -5.17
N ILE A 225 -10.45 5.55 -5.22
CA ILE A 225 -10.87 6.90 -5.62
C ILE A 225 -10.33 7.95 -4.64
N ASN A 226 -10.42 7.68 -3.33
CA ASN A 226 -9.86 8.56 -2.31
C ASN A 226 -8.34 8.69 -2.47
N LEU A 227 -7.64 7.55 -2.65
CA LEU A 227 -6.21 7.52 -2.93
C LEU A 227 -5.85 8.35 -4.16
N ALA A 228 -6.58 8.18 -5.27
CA ALA A 228 -6.37 8.91 -6.50
C ALA A 228 -6.56 10.43 -6.30
N HIS A 229 -7.58 10.83 -5.55
CA HIS A 229 -7.83 12.23 -5.23
C HIS A 229 -6.71 12.85 -4.39
N ILE A 230 -6.33 12.19 -3.29
CA ILE A 230 -5.26 12.64 -2.40
C ILE A 230 -3.94 12.73 -3.17
N TRP A 231 -3.55 11.69 -3.88
CA TRP A 231 -2.30 11.63 -4.63
C TRP A 231 -2.23 12.74 -5.69
N SER A 232 -3.30 12.94 -6.47
CA SER A 232 -3.34 13.96 -7.53
C SER A 232 -3.29 15.40 -7.00
N SER A 233 -3.50 15.61 -5.70
CA SER A 233 -3.41 16.95 -5.09
C SER A 233 -1.97 17.43 -4.94
N HIS A 234 -0.99 16.53 -4.95
CA HIS A 234 0.41 16.87 -4.71
C HIS A 234 1.42 16.14 -5.62
N TYR A 235 0.99 15.15 -6.42
CA TYR A 235 1.82 14.49 -7.41
C TYR A 235 1.29 14.65 -8.83
N LEU A 236 2.21 14.62 -9.79
CA LEU A 236 1.92 14.59 -11.22
C LEU A 236 2.05 13.17 -11.77
N PRO A 237 1.22 12.80 -12.76
CA PRO A 237 1.41 11.54 -13.46
C PRO A 237 2.79 11.45 -14.12
N TYR A 238 3.40 10.28 -14.09
CA TYR A 238 4.72 10.07 -14.68
C TYR A 238 4.83 8.73 -15.40
N LYS A 239 5.80 8.61 -16.29
CA LYS A 239 6.06 7.37 -17.01
C LYS A 239 6.92 6.43 -16.17
N MET A 240 6.36 5.31 -15.78
CA MET A 240 7.10 4.23 -15.14
C MET A 240 7.96 3.51 -16.20
N ALA A 241 9.27 3.64 -16.08
CA ALA A 241 10.20 3.17 -17.12
C ALA A 241 10.17 1.67 -17.33
N ARG A 242 10.06 0.87 -16.27
CA ARG A 242 10.11 -0.60 -16.32
C ARG A 242 8.83 -1.21 -16.86
N VAL A 243 7.68 -0.80 -16.36
CA VAL A 243 6.37 -1.29 -16.84
C VAL A 243 5.89 -0.54 -18.08
N LYS A 244 6.61 0.51 -18.51
CA LYS A 244 6.33 1.30 -19.73
C LYS A 244 4.94 1.95 -19.75
N GLN A 245 4.32 2.14 -18.58
CA GLN A 245 3.00 2.71 -18.40
C GLN A 245 3.10 4.14 -17.87
N ILE A 246 2.09 4.96 -18.17
CA ILE A 246 1.91 6.23 -17.47
C ILE A 246 1.18 5.93 -16.17
N PHE A 247 1.77 6.32 -15.05
CA PHE A 247 1.20 6.11 -13.74
C PHE A 247 0.58 7.38 -13.17
N GLY A 248 -0.57 7.19 -12.59
CA GLY A 248 -1.35 8.04 -11.74
C GLY A 248 -2.57 7.23 -11.34
N TYR A 249 -2.94 7.20 -10.08
CA TYR A 249 -4.02 6.33 -9.59
C TYR A 249 -5.36 6.54 -10.31
N SER A 250 -5.64 7.76 -10.77
CA SER A 250 -6.85 8.08 -11.53
C SER A 250 -6.98 7.33 -12.85
N TYR A 251 -5.87 6.92 -13.47
CA TYR A 251 -5.89 6.18 -14.74
C TYR A 251 -6.36 4.74 -14.61
N TYR A 252 -6.36 4.19 -13.39
CA TYR A 252 -6.67 2.77 -13.12
C TYR A 252 -7.99 2.56 -12.37
N ILE A 253 -8.84 3.59 -12.26
CA ILE A 253 -10.16 3.47 -11.61
C ILE A 253 -11.03 2.41 -12.30
N ASP A 254 -10.99 2.35 -13.63
CA ASP A 254 -11.78 1.38 -14.38
C ASP A 254 -11.23 -0.05 -14.24
N ASP A 255 -9.91 -0.21 -14.10
CA ASP A 255 -9.30 -1.52 -13.79
C ASP A 255 -9.71 -2.00 -12.39
N VAL A 256 -9.76 -1.10 -11.40
CA VAL A 256 -10.25 -1.44 -10.06
C VAL A 256 -11.73 -1.83 -10.07
N LYS A 257 -12.57 -1.11 -10.81
CA LYS A 257 -14.00 -1.48 -10.98
C LYS A 257 -14.18 -2.82 -11.70
N ARG A 258 -13.28 -3.14 -12.63
CA ARG A 258 -13.29 -4.41 -13.36
C ARG A 258 -13.15 -5.61 -12.43
N ASP A 259 -12.49 -5.47 -11.27
CA ASP A 259 -12.42 -6.54 -10.28
C ASP A 259 -13.80 -7.03 -9.82
N ILE A 260 -14.78 -6.13 -9.73
CA ILE A 260 -16.17 -6.47 -9.37
C ILE A 260 -16.78 -7.38 -10.44
N GLU A 261 -16.60 -7.01 -11.72
CA GLU A 261 -17.12 -7.81 -12.83
C GLU A 261 -16.42 -9.18 -12.90
N LEU A 262 -15.10 -9.21 -12.69
CA LEU A 262 -14.34 -10.46 -12.63
C LEU A 262 -14.83 -11.36 -11.50
N ALA A 263 -15.07 -10.81 -10.30
CA ALA A 263 -15.60 -11.56 -9.17
C ALA A 263 -16.98 -12.20 -9.48
N ARG A 264 -17.84 -11.50 -10.23
CA ARG A 264 -19.14 -12.02 -10.67
C ARG A 264 -19.02 -13.24 -11.60
N THR A 265 -17.92 -13.35 -12.37
CA THR A 265 -17.67 -14.48 -13.28
C THR A 265 -17.13 -15.73 -12.59
N VAL A 266 -16.60 -15.61 -11.37
CA VAL A 266 -16.08 -16.77 -10.62
C VAL A 266 -17.19 -17.78 -10.36
N THR A 267 -16.89 -19.05 -10.59
CA THR A 267 -17.83 -20.17 -10.40
C THR A 267 -17.23 -21.26 -9.53
N PRO A 268 -18.05 -22.07 -8.84
CA PRO A 268 -17.54 -23.20 -8.07
C PRO A 268 -16.74 -24.17 -8.95
N LEU A 269 -15.69 -24.73 -8.35
CA LEU A 269 -14.93 -25.84 -8.96
C LEU A 269 -15.86 -27.06 -9.10
N LYS A 270 -15.69 -27.79 -10.20
CA LYS A 270 -16.49 -29.01 -10.50
C LYS A 270 -15.97 -30.19 -9.72
#